data_b24af22082857f4a8332beb369721fb7
#
_entry.id   b24af22082857f4a8332beb369721fb7
#
_cell.length_a   1.000
_cell.length_b   1.000
_cell.length_c   1.000
_cell.angle_alpha   90.00
_cell.angle_beta   90.00
_cell.angle_gamma   90.00
#
_symmetry.space_group_name_H-M   'P 1'
#
loop_
_entity.id
_entity.type
_entity.pdbx_description
1 polymer ?
#
loop_
_entity_poly.entity_id
_entity_poly.type
_entity_poly.pdbx_seq_one_letter_code
_entity_poly.pdbx_strand_id
1 'polypeptide(L)'
;YMFGFAVMLAIIDVIEQVMSNAAIEKMDPLKRKCNSNNSLFAIWIANMGASFFGGMTNLDGLAKSTTNRLAGAYTKFSVLVIGCVVTFFTFNTYALTYLPKFALAIIMIFSGWKMIEGLVHVTHHGPYAMILAILCGLLVFRVGIFEGLLAAMAVHGIVHYMVYANLEKMPGREIVRRYIDDLKKNVGDVS
;
A
#
# COMPACT_ATOMS: atom_id res chain seq x y z
N TYR A 1 -4.25 -23.20 12.56
CA TYR A 1 -4.47 -22.57 11.25
C TYR A 1 -4.90 -21.10 11.38
N MET A 2 -5.88 -20.76 12.23
CA MET A 2 -6.39 -19.38 12.39
C MET A 2 -5.31 -18.39 12.85
N PHE A 3 -4.45 -18.76 13.79
CA PHE A 3 -3.37 -17.90 14.27
C PHE A 3 -2.34 -17.61 13.16
N GLY A 4 -1.96 -18.63 12.38
CA GLY A 4 -1.04 -18.41 11.26
C GLY A 4 -1.62 -17.48 10.19
N PHE A 5 -2.91 -17.61 9.88
CA PHE A 5 -3.61 -16.71 8.97
C PHE A 5 -3.68 -15.28 9.50
N ALA A 6 -3.95 -15.10 10.79
CA ALA A 6 -3.97 -13.78 11.42
C ALA A 6 -2.60 -13.08 11.39
N VAL A 7 -1.52 -13.82 11.67
CA VAL A 7 -0.15 -13.27 11.57
C VAL A 7 0.18 -12.88 10.14
N MET A 8 -0.21 -13.72 9.17
CA MET A 8 0.00 -13.45 7.74
C MET A 8 -0.74 -12.18 7.30
N LEU A 9 -2.00 -12.02 7.69
CA LEU A 9 -2.77 -10.80 7.42
C LEU A 9 -2.13 -9.58 8.06
N ALA A 10 -1.69 -9.67 9.31
CA ALA A 10 -1.06 -8.56 10.01
C ALA A 10 0.23 -8.09 9.32
N ILE A 11 1.03 -9.02 8.77
CA ILE A 11 2.25 -8.67 8.02
C ILE A 11 1.89 -7.93 6.73
N ILE A 12 0.88 -8.42 5.98
CA ILE A 12 0.42 -7.77 4.76
C ILE A 12 -0.08 -6.36 5.08
N ASP A 13 -0.92 -6.21 6.10
CA ASP A 13 -1.48 -4.94 6.54
C ASP A 13 -0.38 -3.91 6.86
N VAL A 14 0.66 -4.33 7.58
CA VAL A 14 1.79 -3.45 7.92
C VAL A 14 2.54 -2.99 6.67
N ILE A 15 2.85 -3.91 5.75
CA ILE A 15 3.59 -3.59 4.52
C ILE A 15 2.76 -2.63 3.65
N GLU A 16 1.47 -2.93 3.46
CA GLU A 16 0.58 -2.11 2.65
C GLU A 16 0.42 -0.71 3.24
N GLN A 17 0.28 -0.61 4.56
CA GLN A 17 0.18 0.67 5.26
C GLN A 17 1.43 1.54 5.10
N VAL A 18 2.62 0.96 5.27
CA VAL A 18 3.88 1.70 5.11
C VAL A 18 4.04 2.18 3.66
N MET A 19 3.72 1.32 2.69
CA MET A 19 3.77 1.70 1.27
C MET A 19 2.76 2.80 0.92
N SER A 20 1.54 2.72 1.46
CA SER A 20 0.50 3.73 1.26
C SER A 20 0.91 5.08 1.86
N ASN A 21 1.48 5.09 3.06
CA ASN A 21 1.99 6.32 3.68
C ASN A 21 3.07 6.97 2.83
N ALA A 22 4.06 6.21 2.37
CA ALA A 22 5.14 6.72 1.52
C ALA A 22 4.62 7.27 0.18
N ALA A 23 3.61 6.64 -0.40
CA ALA A 23 2.99 7.11 -1.64
C ALA A 23 2.18 8.39 -1.43
N ILE A 24 1.43 8.50 -0.31
CA ILE A 24 0.64 9.69 0.04
C ILE A 24 1.56 10.89 0.32
N GLU A 25 2.67 10.69 1.01
CA GLU A 25 3.68 11.73 1.26
C GLU A 25 4.24 12.32 -0.05
N LYS A 26 4.55 11.47 -1.03
CA LYS A 26 5.02 11.92 -2.34
C LYS A 26 3.98 12.74 -3.10
N MET A 27 2.70 12.46 -2.88
CA MET A 27 1.58 13.17 -3.52
C MET A 27 1.18 14.45 -2.77
N ASP A 28 1.65 14.67 -1.55
CA ASP A 28 1.28 15.86 -0.78
C ASP A 28 2.07 17.08 -1.26
N PRO A 29 1.42 18.13 -1.82
CA PRO A 29 2.11 19.32 -2.28
C PRO A 29 2.67 20.16 -1.13
N LEU A 30 2.17 19.97 0.09
CA LEU A 30 2.70 20.62 1.29
C LEU A 30 3.92 19.85 1.86
N LYS A 31 4.29 18.69 1.25
CA LYS A 31 5.42 17.84 1.66
C LYS A 31 5.43 17.54 3.17
N ARG A 32 4.22 17.31 3.73
CA ARG A 32 4.08 16.95 5.14
C ARG A 32 4.55 15.53 5.34
N LYS A 33 5.43 15.33 6.31
CA LYS A 33 5.89 14.00 6.69
C LYS A 33 4.87 13.31 7.60
N CYS A 34 4.64 12.03 7.37
CA CYS A 34 3.79 11.19 8.19
C CYS A 34 4.68 10.34 9.13
N ASN A 35 4.34 10.31 10.41
CA ASN A 35 4.98 9.37 11.31
C ASN A 35 4.34 7.98 11.13
N SER A 36 5.06 7.08 10.43
CA SER A 36 4.57 5.73 10.11
C SER A 36 4.19 4.93 11.35
N ASN A 37 4.92 5.08 12.46
CA ASN A 37 4.60 4.37 13.70
C ASN A 37 3.26 4.83 14.29
N ASN A 38 2.99 6.13 14.30
CA ASN A 38 1.72 6.66 14.78
C ASN A 38 0.56 6.27 13.87
N SER A 39 0.79 6.22 12.56
CA SER A 39 -0.19 5.76 11.58
C SER A 39 -0.54 4.28 11.77
N LEU A 40 0.46 3.42 11.91
CA LEU A 40 0.28 1.99 12.21
C LEU A 40 -0.49 1.78 13.51
N PHE A 41 -0.12 2.50 14.57
CA PHE A 41 -0.79 2.40 15.86
C PHE A 41 -2.26 2.82 15.78
N ALA A 42 -2.55 3.91 15.07
CA ALA A 42 -3.93 4.38 14.88
C ALA A 42 -4.79 3.36 14.11
N ILE A 43 -4.24 2.74 13.06
CA ILE A 43 -4.93 1.70 12.29
C ILE A 43 -5.14 0.44 13.12
N TRP A 44 -4.18 0.01 13.92
CA TRP A 44 -4.35 -1.14 14.79
C TRP A 44 -5.47 -0.93 15.81
N ILE A 45 -5.55 0.25 16.43
CA ILE A 45 -6.66 0.59 17.34
C ILE A 45 -7.99 0.58 16.57
N ALA A 46 -8.03 1.15 15.37
CA ALA A 46 -9.24 1.18 14.55
C ALA A 46 -9.69 -0.24 14.14
N ASN A 47 -8.75 -1.11 13.75
CA ASN A 47 -9.03 -2.50 13.39
C ASN A 47 -9.46 -3.34 14.60
N MET A 48 -8.87 -3.11 15.78
CA MET A 48 -9.35 -3.71 17.03
C MET A 48 -10.79 -3.29 17.31
N GLY A 49 -11.09 -2.01 17.23
CA GLY A 49 -12.48 -1.52 17.39
C GLY A 49 -13.44 -2.11 16.39
N ALA A 50 -13.07 -2.14 15.09
CA ALA A 50 -13.90 -2.72 14.05
C ALA A 50 -14.16 -4.21 14.27
N SER A 51 -13.15 -4.99 14.68
CA SER A 51 -13.32 -6.43 14.93
C SER A 51 -14.25 -6.74 16.12
N PHE A 52 -14.31 -5.88 17.14
CA PHE A 52 -15.28 -5.98 18.23
C PHE A 52 -16.73 -5.92 17.74
N PHE A 53 -16.97 -5.14 16.70
CA PHE A 53 -18.28 -5.01 16.05
C PHE A 53 -18.50 -5.99 14.90
N GLY A 54 -17.60 -6.95 14.70
CA GLY A 54 -17.68 -7.94 13.61
C GLY A 54 -17.32 -7.36 12.25
N GLY A 55 -16.65 -6.21 12.20
CA GLY A 55 -16.13 -5.60 10.98
C GLY A 55 -14.87 -6.29 10.46
N MET A 56 -14.58 -6.09 9.18
CA MET A 56 -13.33 -6.54 8.55
C MET A 56 -12.20 -5.56 8.85
N THR A 57 -10.95 -6.03 8.77
CA THR A 57 -9.77 -5.18 8.81
C THR A 57 -9.84 -4.13 7.71
N ASN A 58 -9.52 -2.88 8.06
CA ASN A 58 -9.52 -1.77 7.13
C ASN A 58 -8.08 -1.26 6.95
N LEU A 59 -7.74 -0.99 5.71
CA LEU A 59 -6.44 -0.45 5.31
C LEU A 59 -6.62 0.95 4.72
N ASP A 60 -5.57 1.75 4.78
CA ASP A 60 -5.55 3.04 4.11
C ASP A 60 -5.58 2.82 2.59
N GLY A 61 -6.72 3.11 1.99
CA GLY A 61 -6.89 2.99 0.55
C GLY A 61 -6.17 4.10 -0.20
N LEU A 62 -5.05 3.81 -0.84
CA LEU A 62 -4.32 4.75 -1.69
C LEU A 62 -5.24 5.40 -2.74
N ALA A 63 -6.13 4.63 -3.36
CA ALA A 63 -7.10 5.12 -4.32
C ALA A 63 -8.08 6.14 -3.71
N LYS A 64 -8.56 5.90 -2.49
CA LYS A 64 -9.45 6.82 -1.77
C LYS A 64 -8.73 8.14 -1.44
N SER A 65 -7.50 8.05 -0.95
CA SER A 65 -6.67 9.21 -0.61
C SER A 65 -6.33 10.04 -1.85
N THR A 66 -5.99 9.39 -2.95
CA THR A 66 -5.71 10.03 -4.25
C THR A 66 -6.96 10.75 -4.77
N THR A 67 -8.12 10.10 -4.74
CA THR A 67 -9.38 10.71 -5.18
C THR A 67 -9.75 11.91 -4.33
N ASN A 68 -9.64 11.81 -3.01
CA ASN A 68 -9.87 12.92 -2.08
C ASN A 68 -8.93 14.09 -2.37
N ARG A 69 -7.67 13.79 -2.68
CA ARG A 69 -6.67 14.78 -3.06
C ARG A 69 -6.98 15.46 -4.39
N LEU A 70 -7.36 14.70 -5.41
CA LEU A 70 -7.75 15.22 -6.72
C LEU A 70 -9.01 16.08 -6.64
N ALA A 71 -9.91 15.78 -5.70
CA ALA A 71 -11.08 16.61 -5.39
C ALA A 71 -10.74 17.93 -4.68
N GLY A 72 -9.45 18.22 -4.44
CA GLY A 72 -9.01 19.47 -3.82
C GLY A 72 -8.98 19.47 -2.30
N ALA A 73 -9.01 18.32 -1.66
CA ALA A 73 -8.90 18.21 -0.21
C ALA A 73 -7.46 18.45 0.28
N TYR A 74 -7.29 19.45 1.14
CA TYR A 74 -6.00 19.80 1.74
C TYR A 74 -5.94 19.59 3.25
N THR A 75 -7.09 19.34 3.88
CA THR A 75 -7.21 19.31 5.34
C THR A 75 -7.74 17.98 5.84
N LYS A 76 -7.42 17.65 7.09
CA LYS A 76 -7.97 16.48 7.81
C LYS A 76 -9.51 16.54 7.95
N PHE A 77 -10.09 17.71 7.84
CA PHE A 77 -11.54 17.90 7.92
C PHE A 77 -12.30 17.15 6.83
N SER A 78 -11.72 17.04 5.63
CA SER A 78 -12.30 16.27 4.53
C SER A 78 -12.50 14.78 4.92
N VAL A 79 -11.52 14.19 5.59
CA VAL A 79 -11.60 12.79 6.04
C VAL A 79 -12.68 12.60 7.10
N LEU A 80 -12.84 13.59 8.00
CA LEU A 80 -13.89 13.56 9.01
C LEU A 80 -15.29 13.63 8.36
N VAL A 81 -15.47 14.50 7.37
CA VAL A 81 -16.72 14.59 6.61
C VAL A 81 -17.02 13.26 5.89
N ILE A 82 -16.02 12.65 5.25
CA ILE A 82 -16.18 11.34 4.61
C ILE A 82 -16.62 10.29 5.65
N GLY A 83 -15.98 10.28 6.82
CA GLY A 83 -16.35 9.37 7.91
C GLY A 83 -17.81 9.55 8.35
N CYS A 84 -18.27 10.79 8.54
CA CYS A 84 -19.65 11.09 8.90
C CYS A 84 -20.64 10.63 7.81
N VAL A 85 -20.32 10.89 6.54
CA VAL A 85 -21.16 10.49 5.40
C VAL A 85 -21.26 8.96 5.32
N VAL A 86 -20.14 8.24 5.44
CA VAL A 86 -20.12 6.77 5.41
C VAL A 86 -20.94 6.22 6.58
N THR A 87 -20.77 6.77 7.79
CA THR A 87 -21.54 6.36 8.98
C THR A 87 -23.04 6.58 8.75
N PHE A 88 -23.44 7.73 8.22
CA PHE A 88 -24.84 8.00 7.90
C PHE A 88 -25.44 6.96 6.94
N PHE A 89 -24.73 6.63 5.86
CA PHE A 89 -25.17 5.60 4.91
C PHE A 89 -25.17 4.20 5.49
N THR A 90 -24.28 3.90 6.43
CA THR A 90 -24.27 2.58 7.13
C THR A 90 -25.54 2.38 7.94
N PHE A 91 -26.03 3.44 8.62
CA PHE A 91 -27.30 3.37 9.34
C PHE A 91 -28.52 3.46 8.41
N ASN A 92 -28.39 4.08 7.24
CA ASN A 92 -29.45 4.22 6.25
C ASN A 92 -29.15 3.40 4.99
N THR A 93 -29.03 2.08 5.16
CA THR A 93 -28.70 1.15 4.05
C THR A 93 -29.70 1.24 2.88
N TYR A 94 -30.95 1.63 3.17
CA TYR A 94 -31.97 1.84 2.15
C TYR A 94 -31.58 2.93 1.14
N ALA A 95 -30.87 3.97 1.57
CA ALA A 95 -30.40 5.03 0.69
C ALA A 95 -29.36 4.53 -0.33
N LEU A 96 -28.62 3.45 -0.01
CA LEU A 96 -27.66 2.83 -0.94
C LEU A 96 -28.34 2.12 -2.12
N THR A 97 -29.61 1.71 -1.98
CA THR A 97 -30.35 1.06 -3.07
C THR A 97 -30.65 2.01 -4.22
N TYR A 98 -30.64 3.32 -3.97
CA TYR A 98 -30.81 4.33 -5.00
C TYR A 98 -29.52 4.61 -5.80
N LEU A 99 -28.37 4.10 -5.34
CA LEU A 99 -27.12 4.25 -6.10
C LEU A 99 -27.17 3.39 -7.36
N PRO A 100 -27.10 4.02 -8.55
CA PRO A 100 -27.14 3.26 -9.78
C PRO A 100 -25.86 2.45 -9.95
N LYS A 101 -26.01 1.18 -10.34
CA LYS A 101 -24.90 0.22 -10.51
C LYS A 101 -23.85 0.73 -11.51
N PHE A 102 -24.26 1.50 -12.52
CA PHE A 102 -23.33 2.07 -13.48
C PHE A 102 -22.38 3.10 -12.86
N ALA A 103 -22.82 3.86 -11.84
CA ALA A 103 -21.95 4.81 -11.14
C ALA A 103 -20.83 4.09 -10.38
N LEU A 104 -21.13 2.95 -9.74
CA LEU A 104 -20.12 2.10 -9.11
C LEU A 104 -19.14 1.53 -10.13
N ALA A 105 -19.63 1.09 -11.29
CA ALA A 105 -18.80 0.59 -12.39
C ALA A 105 -17.83 1.68 -12.91
N ILE A 106 -18.31 2.91 -13.10
CA ILE A 106 -17.47 4.04 -13.52
C ILE A 106 -16.36 4.33 -12.50
N ILE A 107 -16.71 4.34 -11.20
CA ILE A 107 -15.71 4.56 -10.13
C ILE A 107 -14.65 3.45 -10.13
N MET A 108 -15.06 2.19 -10.32
CA MET A 108 -14.12 1.06 -10.41
C MET A 108 -13.20 1.18 -11.64
N ILE A 109 -13.74 1.54 -12.81
CA ILE A 109 -12.95 1.75 -14.03
C ILE A 109 -11.95 2.91 -13.82
N PHE A 110 -12.42 4.02 -13.25
CA PHE A 110 -11.55 5.17 -12.97
C PHE A 110 -10.43 4.82 -11.98
N SER A 111 -10.76 4.10 -10.91
CA SER A 111 -9.76 3.64 -9.93
C SER A 111 -8.74 2.69 -10.57
N GLY A 112 -9.21 1.74 -11.38
CA GLY A 112 -8.34 0.83 -12.12
C GLY A 112 -7.42 1.57 -13.10
N TRP A 113 -7.95 2.55 -13.83
CA TRP A 113 -7.15 3.40 -14.72
C TRP A 113 -6.04 4.13 -13.98
N LYS A 114 -6.36 4.73 -12.82
CA LYS A 114 -5.37 5.42 -11.98
C LYS A 114 -4.28 4.48 -11.43
N MET A 115 -4.62 3.24 -11.15
CA MET A 115 -3.62 2.23 -10.74
C MET A 115 -2.69 1.88 -11.90
N ILE A 116 -3.20 1.76 -13.14
CA ILE A 116 -2.40 1.53 -14.34
C ILE A 116 -1.47 2.72 -14.61
N GLU A 117 -1.96 3.96 -14.46
CA GLU A 117 -1.15 5.16 -14.59
C GLU A 117 0.02 5.16 -13.59
N GLY A 118 -0.22 4.69 -12.36
CA GLY A 118 0.85 4.47 -11.36
C GLY A 118 1.91 3.48 -11.83
N LEU A 119 1.53 2.42 -12.56
CA LEU A 119 2.47 1.45 -13.13
C LEU A 119 3.36 2.10 -14.21
N VAL A 120 2.79 2.98 -15.05
CA VAL A 120 3.55 3.72 -16.06
C VAL A 120 4.63 4.59 -15.39
N HIS A 121 4.36 5.13 -14.20
CA HIS A 121 5.35 5.91 -13.46
C HIS A 121 6.56 5.08 -12.99
N VAL A 122 6.36 3.78 -12.76
CA VAL A 122 7.45 2.85 -12.39
C VAL A 122 8.46 2.67 -13.55
N THR A 123 8.05 2.90 -14.79
CA THR A 123 8.97 2.81 -15.96
C THR A 123 10.12 3.80 -15.87
N HIS A 124 9.95 4.92 -15.18
CA HIS A 124 11.01 5.91 -14.96
C HIS A 124 12.13 5.42 -14.02
N HIS A 125 11.91 4.36 -13.26
CA HIS A 125 12.92 3.76 -12.36
C HIS A 125 13.79 2.70 -13.05
N GLY A 126 13.64 2.51 -14.35
CA GLY A 126 14.44 1.61 -15.17
C GLY A 126 13.73 0.29 -15.53
N PRO A 127 14.23 -0.42 -16.56
CA PRO A 127 13.60 -1.62 -17.10
C PRO A 127 13.53 -2.77 -16.09
N TYR A 128 14.50 -2.84 -15.16
CA TYR A 128 14.53 -3.84 -14.11
C TYR A 128 13.32 -3.72 -13.16
N ALA A 129 13.01 -2.49 -12.70
CA ALA A 129 11.88 -2.25 -11.81
C ALA A 129 10.54 -2.61 -12.49
N MET A 130 10.42 -2.34 -13.78
CA MET A 130 9.23 -2.70 -14.57
C MET A 130 9.07 -4.21 -14.69
N ILE A 131 10.13 -4.94 -15.03
CA ILE A 131 10.10 -6.41 -15.12
C ILE A 131 9.71 -7.01 -13.77
N LEU A 132 10.31 -6.53 -12.67
CA LEU A 132 10.01 -7.01 -11.32
C LEU A 132 8.55 -6.73 -10.93
N ALA A 133 8.02 -5.55 -11.27
CA ALA A 133 6.63 -5.20 -11.00
C ALA A 133 5.65 -6.09 -11.77
N ILE A 134 5.91 -6.36 -13.04
CA ILE A 134 5.09 -7.26 -13.87
C ILE A 134 5.16 -8.69 -13.33
N LEU A 135 6.36 -9.17 -13.00
CA LEU A 135 6.56 -10.50 -12.43
C LEU A 135 5.80 -10.65 -11.10
N CYS A 136 5.91 -9.65 -10.22
CA CYS A 136 5.18 -9.61 -8.96
C CYS A 136 3.66 -9.66 -9.20
N GLY A 137 3.14 -8.84 -10.11
CA GLY A 137 1.72 -8.82 -10.44
C GLY A 137 1.21 -10.15 -10.99
N LEU A 138 1.98 -10.80 -11.85
CA LEU A 138 1.64 -12.13 -12.37
C LEU A 138 1.66 -13.21 -11.29
N LEU A 139 2.65 -13.18 -10.38
CA LEU A 139 2.73 -14.11 -9.25
C LEU A 139 1.57 -13.91 -8.28
N VAL A 140 1.25 -12.66 -7.93
CA VAL A 140 0.10 -12.32 -7.10
C VAL A 140 -1.20 -12.84 -7.71
N PHE A 141 -1.38 -12.67 -9.01
CA PHE A 141 -2.57 -13.14 -9.72
C PHE A 141 -2.70 -14.67 -9.76
N ARG A 142 -1.58 -15.40 -9.85
CA ARG A 142 -1.57 -16.87 -10.00
C ARG A 142 -1.59 -17.63 -8.68
N VAL A 143 -0.88 -17.15 -7.68
CA VAL A 143 -0.60 -17.90 -6.43
C VAL A 143 -1.30 -17.25 -5.24
N GLY A 144 -1.32 -15.94 -5.17
CA GLY A 144 -1.92 -15.17 -4.07
C GLY A 144 -1.06 -13.96 -3.70
N ILE A 145 -1.67 -13.03 -2.95
CA ILE A 145 -1.02 -11.75 -2.62
C ILE A 145 0.24 -11.96 -1.78
N PHE A 146 0.16 -12.84 -0.77
CA PHE A 146 1.26 -13.06 0.18
C PHE A 146 2.41 -13.82 -0.46
N GLU A 147 2.13 -14.93 -1.09
CA GLU A 147 3.12 -15.75 -1.78
C GLU A 147 3.77 -14.99 -2.93
N GLY A 148 2.97 -14.22 -3.68
CA GLY A 148 3.47 -13.39 -4.76
C GLY A 148 4.40 -12.28 -4.27
N LEU A 149 4.07 -11.63 -3.16
CA LEU A 149 4.91 -10.60 -2.55
C LEU A 149 6.22 -11.19 -2.02
N LEU A 150 6.16 -12.30 -1.27
CA LEU A 150 7.35 -12.99 -0.77
C LEU A 150 8.26 -13.47 -1.90
N ALA A 151 7.67 -14.04 -2.95
CA ALA A 151 8.43 -14.47 -4.11
C ALA A 151 9.13 -13.29 -4.82
N ALA A 152 8.43 -12.17 -4.99
CA ALA A 152 9.02 -10.97 -5.58
C ALA A 152 10.14 -10.38 -4.71
N MET A 153 9.98 -10.37 -3.40
CA MET A 153 11.03 -9.94 -2.47
C MET A 153 12.24 -10.88 -2.52
N ALA A 154 12.02 -12.20 -2.58
CA ALA A 154 13.09 -13.17 -2.71
C ALA A 154 13.86 -13.01 -4.04
N VAL A 155 13.14 -12.86 -5.16
CA VAL A 155 13.75 -12.62 -6.48
C VAL A 155 14.56 -11.31 -6.46
N HIS A 156 14.01 -10.25 -5.91
CA HIS A 156 14.72 -8.97 -5.78
C HIS A 156 15.98 -9.11 -4.94
N GLY A 157 15.90 -9.77 -3.79
CA GLY A 157 17.05 -10.02 -2.92
C GLY A 157 18.14 -10.86 -3.60
N ILE A 158 17.77 -11.92 -4.33
CA ILE A 158 18.70 -12.77 -5.06
C ILE A 158 19.40 -11.99 -6.19
N VAL A 159 18.64 -11.25 -6.99
CA VAL A 159 19.21 -10.45 -8.08
C VAL A 159 20.13 -9.36 -7.54
N HIS A 160 19.71 -8.66 -6.48
CA HIS A 160 20.54 -7.66 -5.82
C HIS A 160 21.84 -8.27 -5.29
N TYR A 161 21.76 -9.44 -4.64
CA TYR A 161 22.94 -10.16 -4.17
C TYR A 161 23.87 -10.55 -5.32
N MET A 162 23.32 -11.10 -6.42
CA MET A 162 24.13 -11.48 -7.58
C MET A 162 24.80 -10.28 -8.25
N VAL A 163 24.09 -9.17 -8.37
CA VAL A 163 24.62 -7.95 -8.98
C VAL A 163 25.80 -7.41 -8.15
N TYR A 164 25.65 -7.32 -6.84
CA TYR A 164 26.73 -6.83 -5.97
C TYR A 164 27.89 -7.82 -5.86
N ALA A 165 27.62 -9.12 -5.80
CA ALA A 165 28.67 -10.15 -5.74
C ALA A 165 29.52 -10.18 -7.02
N ASN A 166 28.90 -10.01 -8.18
CA ASN A 166 29.60 -10.09 -9.47
C ASN A 166 30.26 -8.78 -9.90
N LEU A 167 29.62 -7.63 -9.62
CA LEU A 167 30.14 -6.31 -10.07
C LEU A 167 31.15 -5.70 -9.10
N GLU A 168 30.96 -5.84 -7.81
CA GLU A 168 31.81 -5.19 -6.80
C GLU A 168 32.77 -6.14 -6.07
N LYS A 169 32.73 -7.47 -6.34
CA LYS A 169 33.54 -8.49 -5.67
C LYS A 169 33.57 -8.36 -4.15
N MET A 170 32.45 -7.92 -3.56
CA MET A 170 32.33 -7.71 -2.12
C MET A 170 32.07 -9.00 -1.37
N PRO A 171 32.60 -9.16 -0.15
CA PRO A 171 32.27 -10.28 0.71
C PRO A 171 30.77 -10.25 1.11
N GLY A 172 30.13 -11.41 1.10
CA GLY A 172 28.67 -11.54 1.27
C GLY A 172 28.09 -10.84 2.51
N ARG A 173 28.86 -10.68 3.60
CA ARG A 173 28.45 -9.94 4.80
C ARG A 173 28.28 -8.43 4.54
N GLU A 174 29.12 -7.84 3.74
CA GLU A 174 29.04 -6.42 3.37
C GLU A 174 27.87 -6.15 2.43
N ILE A 175 27.57 -7.08 1.53
CA ILE A 175 26.42 -7.00 0.62
C ILE A 175 25.11 -6.95 1.41
N VAL A 176 24.96 -7.87 2.38
CA VAL A 176 23.76 -7.91 3.25
C VAL A 176 23.66 -6.65 4.11
N ARG A 177 24.78 -6.16 4.63
CA ARG A 177 24.81 -4.94 5.46
C ARG A 177 24.41 -3.72 4.63
N ARG A 178 24.95 -3.58 3.43
CA ARG A 178 24.60 -2.49 2.49
C ARG A 178 23.11 -2.56 2.10
N TYR A 179 22.61 -3.74 1.81
CA TYR A 179 21.19 -3.93 1.52
C TYR A 179 20.29 -3.51 2.67
N ILE A 180 20.65 -3.86 3.90
CA ILE A 180 19.93 -3.44 5.11
C ILE A 180 20.05 -1.92 5.32
N ASP A 181 21.22 -1.33 5.07
CA ASP A 181 21.44 0.11 5.21
C ASP A 181 20.71 0.90 4.13
N ASP A 182 20.64 0.41 2.90
CA ASP A 182 19.84 1.00 1.80
C ASP A 182 18.34 0.90 2.10
N LEU A 183 17.87 -0.23 2.65
CA LEU A 183 16.49 -0.36 3.14
C LEU A 183 16.20 0.64 4.26
N LYS A 184 17.10 0.77 5.24
CA LYS A 184 16.95 1.73 6.35
C LYS A 184 16.97 3.16 5.85
N LYS A 185 17.81 3.49 4.88
CA LYS A 185 17.87 4.84 4.29
C LYS A 185 16.59 5.17 3.54
N ASN A 186 16.05 4.22 2.76
CA ASN A 186 14.79 4.39 2.06
C ASN A 186 13.57 4.47 3.00
N VAL A 187 13.66 3.82 4.18
CA VAL A 187 12.65 3.91 5.24
C VAL A 187 12.91 5.11 6.16
N GLY A 188 14.17 5.48 6.38
CA GLY A 188 14.59 6.56 7.29
C GLY A 188 14.46 7.97 6.68
N ASP A 189 14.46 8.11 5.35
CA ASP A 189 14.09 9.37 4.68
C ASP A 189 12.59 9.69 4.82
N VAL A 190 11.84 8.78 5.46
CA VAL A 190 10.41 8.92 5.83
C VAL A 190 10.25 9.37 7.29
N SER A 191 11.34 9.62 8.05
CA SER A 191 11.28 10.07 9.45
C SER A 191 11.47 11.59 9.60
#